data_86eb204355b32793c8190a46d19e7e5a
#
_entry.id   86eb204355b32793c8190a46d19e7e5a
#
_cell.length_a   1.000
_cell.length_b   1.000
_cell.length_c   1.000
_cell.angle_alpha   90.00
_cell.angle_beta   90.00
_cell.angle_gamma   90.00
#
_symmetry.space_group_name_H-M   'P 1'
#
loop_
_entity.id
_entity.type
_entity.pdbx_description
1 polymer ?
#
loop_
_entity_poly.entity_id
_entity_poly.type
_entity_poly.pdbx_seq_one_letter_code
_entity_poly.pdbx_strand_id
1 'polypeptide(L)'
;MPGFFSASSFLFWLPLTLLLAASTLNTKTPGFAWLLFMLAGLWAWWQSRRASDAPWQALEVAVTLPEAPYRSLARIWLLTTLAALLLKTVPMLYWADPWDERHAELRLFLGALGLYGLCQLPLERLRRNYLNAGYMAWVGTGLAVACFLALWLVLTKGSIAAPTNRIPWAAALTLSTCTLLTLARVTMDTHLRYLWLAASLAGLLTVLASDVRGAYGLLIVWPVLAIYLFKPKSTANVPRARLKIALLMGAALMFMAVLIPTRFVQQPLQRIQIVWPEFESSIVSPAQGADTSVGARLYMWQRGLKSINESPGMGYGRAGRMSLIRQWGDEASSQSVKSLGHLHNEYLQTLLDHGLWGLASLLSYSLGLVLMVRKLRATGDIHNKALAAGLASVLFLHMSAALTNMNFAHNYYPTILSLAVTLLICAGAGLSRQRSQADTRTVFGR
;
A
#
# COMPACT_ATOMS: atom_id res chain seq x y z
N MET A 1 -11.96 -33.21 4.58
CA MET A 1 -10.94 -32.16 4.63
C MET A 1 -10.08 -32.26 5.90
N PRO A 2 -9.34 -33.31 6.14
CA PRO A 2 -8.40 -33.39 7.24
C PRO A 2 -6.99 -33.12 6.70
N GLY A 3 -6.26 -32.16 7.26
CA GLY A 3 -4.85 -31.89 6.95
C GLY A 3 -4.45 -30.43 6.72
N PHE A 4 -5.32 -29.44 6.95
CA PHE A 4 -5.03 -28.03 6.61
C PHE A 4 -4.19 -27.27 7.63
N PHE A 5 -4.01 -27.76 8.85
CA PHE A 5 -3.29 -27.01 9.89
C PHE A 5 -2.27 -27.92 10.61
N SER A 6 -1.01 -27.72 10.32
CA SER A 6 0.00 -28.08 11.30
C SER A 6 -0.11 -27.05 12.46
N ALA A 7 0.07 -27.51 13.71
CA ALA A 7 0.02 -26.61 14.88
C ALA A 7 0.97 -25.41 14.73
N SER A 8 2.12 -25.61 14.07
CA SER A 8 3.08 -24.54 13.77
C SER A 8 2.56 -23.47 12.80
N SER A 9 1.75 -23.86 11.81
CA SER A 9 1.13 -22.88 10.88
C SER A 9 0.09 -22.03 11.61
N PHE A 10 -0.74 -22.65 12.46
CA PHE A 10 -1.76 -21.93 13.22
C PHE A 10 -1.15 -20.88 14.16
N LEU A 11 -0.08 -21.22 14.87
CA LEU A 11 0.61 -20.33 15.79
C LEU A 11 1.24 -19.10 15.11
N PHE A 12 1.54 -19.17 13.82
CA PHE A 12 2.05 -18.02 13.07
C PHE A 12 0.91 -17.16 12.45
N TRP A 13 -0.09 -17.82 11.82
CA TRP A 13 -1.10 -17.11 11.03
C TRP A 13 -2.18 -16.45 11.88
N LEU A 14 -2.54 -17.01 13.02
CA LEU A 14 -3.52 -16.41 13.91
C LEU A 14 -3.05 -15.06 14.46
N PRO A 15 -1.86 -14.92 15.05
CA PRO A 15 -1.35 -13.63 15.50
C PRO A 15 -1.29 -12.60 14.36
N LEU A 16 -0.81 -13.00 13.18
CA LEU A 16 -0.74 -12.11 12.03
C LEU A 16 -2.12 -11.61 11.61
N THR A 17 -3.11 -12.48 11.55
CA THR A 17 -4.51 -12.12 11.23
C THR A 17 -5.08 -11.13 12.23
N LEU A 18 -4.88 -11.38 13.53
CA LEU A 18 -5.36 -10.50 14.60
C LEU A 18 -4.66 -9.13 14.56
N LEU A 19 -3.38 -9.09 14.29
CA LEU A 19 -2.62 -7.84 14.15
C LEU A 19 -3.08 -7.03 12.92
N LEU A 20 -3.36 -7.69 11.80
CA LEU A 20 -3.90 -7.05 10.60
C LEU A 20 -5.33 -6.55 10.85
N ALA A 21 -6.18 -7.35 11.50
CA ALA A 21 -7.55 -6.96 11.86
C ALA A 21 -7.57 -5.73 12.78
N ALA A 22 -6.63 -5.66 13.74
CA ALA A 22 -6.50 -4.54 14.65
C ALA A 22 -5.78 -3.31 14.05
N SER A 23 -5.34 -3.37 12.79
CA SER A 23 -4.54 -2.30 12.15
C SER A 23 -5.26 -0.96 12.06
N THR A 24 -6.59 -0.96 12.06
CA THR A 24 -7.42 0.25 12.06
C THR A 24 -7.68 0.81 13.47
N LEU A 25 -7.45 0.01 14.50
CA LEU A 25 -7.66 0.39 15.90
C LEU A 25 -6.38 0.92 16.55
N ASN A 26 -5.22 0.41 16.13
CA ASN A 26 -3.94 0.76 16.74
C ASN A 26 -2.83 0.80 15.67
N THR A 27 -2.09 1.92 15.62
CA THR A 27 -1.01 2.14 14.65
C THR A 27 0.23 1.27 14.86
N LYS A 28 0.37 0.63 16.02
CA LYS A 28 1.49 -0.27 16.33
C LYS A 28 1.27 -1.68 15.78
N THR A 29 0.02 -2.13 15.65
CA THR A 29 -0.30 -3.50 15.22
C THR A 29 0.20 -3.86 13.83
N PRO A 30 0.13 -3.00 12.79
CA PRO A 30 0.77 -3.29 11.51
C PRO A 30 2.27 -3.43 11.61
N GLY A 31 2.92 -2.71 12.54
CA GLY A 31 4.35 -2.84 12.81
C GLY A 31 4.72 -4.22 13.34
N PHE A 32 3.91 -4.78 14.24
CA PHE A 32 4.10 -6.15 14.72
C PHE A 32 3.81 -7.19 13.65
N ALA A 33 2.77 -7.01 12.82
CA ALA A 33 2.49 -7.88 11.70
C ALA A 33 3.65 -7.89 10.70
N TRP A 34 4.18 -6.72 10.38
CA TRP A 34 5.34 -6.56 9.52
C TRP A 34 6.60 -7.21 10.11
N LEU A 35 6.85 -7.05 11.42
CA LEU A 35 7.97 -7.69 12.12
C LEU A 35 7.86 -9.22 12.06
N LEU A 36 6.69 -9.80 12.26
CA LEU A 36 6.46 -11.24 12.11
C LEU A 36 6.80 -11.73 10.70
N PHE A 37 6.41 -10.99 9.67
CA PHE A 37 6.78 -11.32 8.29
C PHE A 37 8.29 -11.27 8.07
N MET A 38 8.94 -10.23 8.57
CA MET A 38 10.40 -10.09 8.46
C MET A 38 11.11 -11.24 9.14
N LEU A 39 10.73 -11.58 10.38
CA LEU A 39 11.34 -12.67 11.13
C LEU A 39 11.10 -14.03 10.46
N ALA A 40 9.89 -14.28 9.93
CA ALA A 40 9.60 -15.48 9.17
C ALA A 40 10.47 -15.58 7.91
N GLY A 41 10.71 -14.47 7.24
CA GLY A 41 11.59 -14.40 6.06
C GLY A 41 13.05 -14.70 6.41
N LEU A 42 13.58 -14.11 7.46
CA LEU A 42 14.93 -14.36 7.93
C LEU A 42 15.12 -15.82 8.38
N TRP A 43 14.13 -16.37 9.07
CA TRP A 43 14.11 -17.79 9.43
C TRP A 43 14.09 -18.70 8.20
N ALA A 44 13.26 -18.40 7.22
CA ALA A 44 13.18 -19.14 5.97
C ALA A 44 14.51 -19.10 5.20
N TRP A 45 15.16 -17.94 5.15
CA TRP A 45 16.47 -17.78 4.54
C TRP A 45 17.55 -18.61 5.25
N TRP A 46 17.57 -18.59 6.58
CA TRP A 46 18.47 -19.39 7.38
C TRP A 46 18.27 -20.90 7.16
N GLN A 47 17.00 -21.37 7.12
CA GLN A 47 16.67 -22.75 6.80
C GLN A 47 17.14 -23.14 5.39
N SER A 48 17.01 -22.25 4.42
CA SER A 48 17.41 -22.53 3.02
C SER A 48 18.93 -22.76 2.91
N ARG A 49 19.72 -22.01 3.70
CA ARG A 49 21.17 -22.18 3.73
C ARG A 49 21.62 -23.49 4.37
N ARG A 50 21.02 -23.89 5.49
CA ARG A 50 21.32 -25.17 6.13
C ARG A 50 20.93 -26.38 5.27
N ALA A 51 19.92 -26.22 4.45
CA ALA A 51 19.45 -27.31 3.58
C ALA A 51 20.34 -27.50 2.36
N SER A 52 21.12 -26.50 1.92
CA SER A 52 22.04 -26.59 0.78
C SER A 52 23.22 -27.52 1.04
N ASP A 53 23.50 -27.87 2.31
CA ASP A 53 24.62 -28.73 2.69
C ASP A 53 24.29 -30.22 2.61
N ALA A 54 23.07 -30.61 2.16
CA ALA A 54 22.64 -31.99 2.08
C ALA A 54 22.79 -32.56 0.64
N PRO A 55 23.59 -33.64 0.43
CA PRO A 55 23.99 -34.16 -0.91
C PRO A 55 22.84 -34.61 -1.83
N TRP A 56 21.68 -35.02 -1.27
CA TRP A 56 20.53 -35.50 -2.02
C TRP A 56 19.66 -34.40 -2.64
N GLN A 57 19.90 -33.15 -2.28
CA GLN A 57 19.17 -32.00 -2.85
C GLN A 57 19.70 -31.59 -4.22
N ALA A 58 20.90 -31.98 -4.59
CA ALA A 58 21.47 -31.77 -5.92
C ALA A 58 20.67 -32.49 -7.02
N LEU A 59 19.97 -33.57 -6.69
CA LEU A 59 19.13 -34.33 -7.63
C LEU A 59 17.74 -33.70 -7.88
N GLU A 60 17.15 -33.04 -6.87
CA GLU A 60 15.88 -32.31 -6.98
C GLU A 60 16.00 -30.98 -7.74
N VAL A 61 17.20 -30.37 -7.72
CA VAL A 61 17.50 -29.10 -8.41
C VAL A 61 17.64 -29.31 -9.93
N ALA A 62 17.91 -30.52 -10.40
CA ALA A 62 18.10 -30.83 -11.83
C ALA A 62 16.78 -30.87 -12.63
N VAL A 63 15.62 -30.97 -11.98
CA VAL A 63 14.33 -30.74 -12.62
C VAL A 63 13.98 -29.26 -12.46
N THR A 64 14.60 -28.43 -13.25
CA THR A 64 14.32 -26.99 -13.35
C THR A 64 12.92 -26.77 -13.90
N LEU A 65 11.94 -26.76 -12.98
CA LEU A 65 10.73 -25.98 -13.24
C LEU A 65 11.15 -24.52 -13.44
N PRO A 66 10.61 -23.81 -14.45
CA PRO A 66 10.98 -22.44 -14.70
C PRO A 66 10.89 -21.67 -13.37
N GLU A 67 11.98 -21.00 -13.00
CA GLU A 67 12.06 -20.24 -11.74
C GLU A 67 10.80 -19.41 -11.59
N ALA A 68 10.02 -19.71 -10.55
CA ALA A 68 8.79 -18.99 -10.34
C ALA A 68 9.14 -17.49 -10.28
N PRO A 69 8.41 -16.63 -10.99
CA PRO A 69 8.77 -15.20 -11.16
C PRO A 69 8.99 -14.46 -9.82
N TYR A 70 8.54 -15.05 -8.72
CA TYR A 70 8.50 -14.46 -7.40
C TYR A 70 9.87 -14.19 -6.76
N ARG A 71 10.87 -15.07 -6.96
CA ARG A 71 12.25 -14.79 -6.51
C ARG A 71 12.81 -13.53 -7.15
N SER A 72 12.59 -13.38 -8.43
CA SER A 72 13.07 -12.21 -9.14
C SER A 72 12.29 -10.95 -8.79
N LEU A 73 10.98 -11.06 -8.49
CA LEU A 73 10.20 -9.94 -7.97
C LEU A 73 10.70 -9.50 -6.60
N ALA A 74 10.92 -10.45 -5.68
CA ALA A 74 11.47 -10.16 -4.36
C ALA A 74 12.88 -9.55 -4.44
N ARG A 75 13.73 -10.00 -5.40
CA ARG A 75 15.05 -9.42 -5.65
C ARG A 75 14.95 -7.99 -6.19
N ILE A 76 14.07 -7.72 -7.14
CA ILE A 76 13.83 -6.35 -7.65
C ILE A 76 13.42 -5.45 -6.49
N TRP A 77 12.45 -5.88 -5.68
CA TRP A 77 11.97 -5.10 -4.54
C TRP A 77 13.07 -4.84 -3.51
N LEU A 78 13.87 -5.86 -3.17
CA LEU A 78 15.00 -5.73 -2.26
C LEU A 78 16.04 -4.72 -2.77
N LEU A 79 16.46 -4.84 -4.02
CA LEU A 79 17.51 -3.98 -4.58
C LEU A 79 17.06 -2.52 -4.70
N THR A 80 15.80 -2.29 -5.11
CA THR A 80 15.28 -0.93 -5.27
C THR A 80 14.97 -0.24 -3.94
N THR A 81 14.54 -0.99 -2.93
CA THR A 81 14.37 -0.44 -1.56
C THR A 81 15.70 -0.23 -0.85
N LEU A 82 16.71 -1.08 -1.08
CA LEU A 82 18.08 -0.85 -0.61
C LEU A 82 18.66 0.41 -1.25
N ALA A 83 18.52 0.57 -2.58
CA ALA A 83 18.97 1.76 -3.27
C ALA A 83 18.26 3.02 -2.72
N ALA A 84 16.96 2.96 -2.47
CA ALA A 84 16.22 4.05 -1.85
C ALA A 84 16.79 4.43 -0.47
N LEU A 85 17.06 3.44 0.38
CA LEU A 85 17.66 3.67 1.70
C LEU A 85 19.05 4.31 1.61
N LEU A 86 19.89 3.81 0.70
CA LEU A 86 21.25 4.36 0.51
C LEU A 86 21.22 5.79 -0.02
N LEU A 87 20.39 6.06 -1.05
CA LEU A 87 20.22 7.39 -1.62
C LEU A 87 19.73 8.40 -0.58
N LYS A 88 18.78 8.03 0.26
CA LYS A 88 18.29 8.87 1.36
C LYS A 88 19.35 9.11 2.44
N THR A 89 20.20 8.12 2.68
CA THR A 89 21.24 8.20 3.72
C THR A 89 22.31 9.25 3.41
N VAL A 90 22.65 9.49 2.13
CA VAL A 90 23.69 10.45 1.72
C VAL A 90 23.41 11.87 2.24
N PRO A 91 22.28 12.53 1.87
CA PRO A 91 22.00 13.88 2.35
C PRO A 91 21.74 13.93 3.86
N MET A 92 21.19 12.87 4.45
CA MET A 92 20.96 12.82 5.89
C MET A 92 22.29 12.82 6.70
N LEU A 93 23.31 12.13 6.21
CA LEU A 93 24.65 12.19 6.82
C LEU A 93 25.28 13.58 6.64
N TYR A 94 25.11 14.18 5.48
CA TYR A 94 25.59 15.53 5.19
C TYR A 94 25.01 16.59 6.14
N TRP A 95 23.70 16.51 6.38
CA TRP A 95 22.99 17.47 7.26
C TRP A 95 22.96 17.06 8.75
N ALA A 96 23.55 15.92 9.10
CA ALA A 96 23.47 15.32 10.42
C ALA A 96 22.01 15.17 10.92
N ASP A 97 21.08 14.87 10.00
CA ASP A 97 19.68 14.68 10.33
C ASP A 97 19.48 13.46 11.24
N PRO A 98 18.47 13.48 12.14
CA PRO A 98 18.18 12.38 13.04
C PRO A 98 17.93 11.06 12.30
N TRP A 99 18.33 9.93 12.91
CA TRP A 99 18.18 8.60 12.32
C TRP A 99 16.73 8.18 12.04
N ASP A 100 15.78 8.74 12.76
CA ASP A 100 14.36 8.51 12.57
C ASP A 100 13.81 9.06 11.24
N GLU A 101 14.48 10.00 10.59
CA GLU A 101 14.08 10.51 9.26
C GLU A 101 14.16 9.46 8.13
N ARG A 102 14.87 8.34 8.34
CA ARG A 102 14.96 7.21 7.37
C ARG A 102 14.05 6.05 7.71
N HIS A 103 13.19 6.18 8.69
CA HIS A 103 12.37 5.06 9.15
C HIS A 103 11.49 4.44 8.05
N ALA A 104 11.06 5.24 7.06
CA ALA A 104 10.22 4.78 5.97
C ALA A 104 10.99 3.86 5.01
N GLU A 105 12.12 4.33 4.48
CA GLU A 105 12.98 3.58 3.57
C GLU A 105 13.53 2.32 4.25
N LEU A 106 13.92 2.43 5.54
CA LEU A 106 14.36 1.27 6.33
C LEU A 106 13.26 0.22 6.47
N ARG A 107 11.99 0.62 6.70
CA ARG A 107 10.86 -0.31 6.77
C ARG A 107 10.58 -0.99 5.44
N LEU A 108 10.66 -0.25 4.33
CA LEU A 108 10.53 -0.82 3.00
C LEU A 108 11.64 -1.84 2.73
N PHE A 109 12.88 -1.49 3.02
CA PHE A 109 14.04 -2.38 2.83
C PHE A 109 13.96 -3.65 3.69
N LEU A 110 13.72 -3.51 4.99
CA LEU A 110 13.64 -4.67 5.89
C LEU A 110 12.45 -5.59 5.55
N GLY A 111 11.30 -5.03 5.17
CA GLY A 111 10.18 -5.82 4.67
C GLY A 111 10.50 -6.53 3.35
N ALA A 112 11.24 -5.88 2.46
CA ALA A 112 11.73 -6.49 1.22
C ALA A 112 12.76 -7.60 1.49
N LEU A 113 13.62 -7.44 2.50
CA LEU A 113 14.56 -8.45 2.94
C LEU A 113 13.84 -9.70 3.49
N GLY A 114 12.79 -9.50 4.30
CA GLY A 114 11.93 -10.59 4.77
C GLY A 114 11.25 -11.33 3.62
N LEU A 115 10.67 -10.61 2.66
CA LEU A 115 10.07 -11.20 1.46
C LEU A 115 11.11 -11.98 0.64
N TYR A 116 12.30 -11.41 0.43
CA TYR A 116 13.38 -12.07 -0.29
C TYR A 116 13.79 -13.36 0.42
N GLY A 117 13.93 -13.34 1.74
CA GLY A 117 14.23 -14.52 2.55
C GLY A 117 13.19 -15.62 2.41
N LEU A 118 11.89 -15.30 2.47
CA LEU A 118 10.80 -16.25 2.20
C LEU A 118 10.93 -16.89 0.82
N CYS A 119 11.24 -16.11 -0.20
CA CYS A 119 11.36 -16.59 -1.58
C CYS A 119 12.63 -17.42 -1.84
N GLN A 120 13.57 -17.56 -0.88
CA GLN A 120 14.73 -18.46 -1.00
C GLN A 120 14.35 -19.92 -0.74
N LEU A 121 13.26 -20.19 -0.03
CA LEU A 121 12.80 -21.56 0.17
C LEU A 121 12.38 -22.19 -1.17
N PRO A 122 12.60 -23.51 -1.34
CA PRO A 122 11.97 -24.26 -2.43
C PRO A 122 10.48 -23.99 -2.44
N LEU A 123 9.91 -23.78 -3.62
CA LEU A 123 8.52 -23.35 -3.79
C LEU A 123 7.52 -24.28 -3.06
N GLU A 124 7.84 -25.57 -3.03
CA GLU A 124 7.04 -26.60 -2.32
C GLU A 124 7.04 -26.40 -0.80
N ARG A 125 8.22 -26.14 -0.20
CA ARG A 125 8.33 -25.85 1.23
C ARG A 125 7.68 -24.51 1.57
N LEU A 126 7.89 -23.51 0.72
CA LEU A 126 7.28 -22.19 0.88
C LEU A 126 5.75 -22.30 0.92
N ARG A 127 5.15 -23.07 -0.03
CA ARG A 127 3.70 -23.27 -0.09
C ARG A 127 3.17 -24.09 1.06
N ARG A 128 3.83 -25.20 1.40
CA ARG A 128 3.38 -26.07 2.48
C ARG A 128 3.41 -25.40 3.84
N ASN A 129 4.46 -24.62 4.12
CA ASN A 129 4.71 -24.08 5.46
C ASN A 129 4.22 -22.64 5.64
N TYR A 130 4.21 -21.83 4.58
CA TYR A 130 3.97 -20.39 4.70
C TYR A 130 2.90 -19.83 3.75
N LEU A 131 2.69 -20.42 2.57
CA LEU A 131 1.84 -19.82 1.52
C LEU A 131 0.76 -20.78 0.99
N ASN A 132 0.14 -21.59 1.83
CA ASN A 132 -1.01 -22.42 1.43
C ASN A 132 -2.30 -21.59 1.31
N ALA A 133 -3.38 -22.23 0.81
CA ALA A 133 -4.67 -21.58 0.65
C ALA A 133 -5.24 -21.04 1.98
N GLY A 134 -4.96 -21.73 3.10
CA GLY A 134 -5.36 -21.29 4.43
C GLY A 134 -4.68 -19.99 4.84
N TYR A 135 -3.42 -19.79 4.50
CA TYR A 135 -2.70 -18.53 4.72
C TYR A 135 -3.43 -17.35 4.07
N MET A 136 -3.76 -17.49 2.78
CA MET A 136 -4.45 -16.41 2.07
C MET A 136 -5.83 -16.13 2.68
N ALA A 137 -6.53 -17.17 3.15
CA ALA A 137 -7.79 -17.03 3.86
C ALA A 137 -7.61 -16.21 5.15
N TRP A 138 -6.64 -16.54 5.98
CA TRP A 138 -6.36 -15.85 7.24
C TRP A 138 -5.99 -14.38 7.02
N VAL A 139 -5.02 -14.10 6.16
CA VAL A 139 -4.55 -12.74 5.89
C VAL A 139 -5.64 -11.88 5.27
N GLY A 140 -6.33 -12.39 4.25
CA GLY A 140 -7.43 -11.68 3.63
C GLY A 140 -8.57 -11.41 4.60
N THR A 141 -8.87 -12.34 5.52
CA THR A 141 -9.88 -12.14 6.57
C THR A 141 -9.43 -11.08 7.58
N GLY A 142 -8.16 -11.06 7.97
CA GLY A 142 -7.61 -10.00 8.84
C GLY A 142 -7.79 -8.61 8.24
N LEU A 143 -7.41 -8.45 6.96
CA LEU A 143 -7.63 -7.19 6.24
C LEU A 143 -9.12 -6.87 6.05
N ALA A 144 -9.98 -7.88 5.84
CA ALA A 144 -11.41 -7.68 5.70
C ALA A 144 -12.03 -7.15 7.01
N VAL A 145 -11.66 -7.75 8.14
CA VAL A 145 -12.07 -7.27 9.48
C VAL A 145 -11.60 -5.82 9.69
N ALA A 146 -10.37 -5.49 9.30
CA ALA A 146 -9.86 -4.12 9.39
C ALA A 146 -10.72 -3.12 8.62
N CYS A 147 -11.14 -3.45 7.38
CA CYS A 147 -12.01 -2.59 6.57
C CYS A 147 -13.42 -2.43 7.16
N PHE A 148 -14.01 -3.51 7.66
CA PHE A 148 -15.32 -3.43 8.33
C PHE A 148 -15.26 -2.64 9.63
N LEU A 149 -14.23 -2.84 10.45
CA LEU A 149 -14.02 -2.05 11.67
C LEU A 149 -13.81 -0.57 11.35
N ALA A 150 -13.06 -0.26 10.28
CA ALA A 150 -12.86 1.10 9.83
C ALA A 150 -14.20 1.77 9.46
N LEU A 151 -15.04 1.08 8.69
CA LEU A 151 -16.37 1.59 8.32
C LEU A 151 -17.25 1.78 9.56
N TRP A 152 -17.30 0.79 10.43
CA TRP A 152 -18.07 0.88 11.68
C TRP A 152 -17.63 2.07 12.54
N LEU A 153 -16.32 2.30 12.72
CA LEU A 153 -15.79 3.41 13.50
C LEU A 153 -16.19 4.77 12.91
N VAL A 154 -16.06 4.93 11.59
CA VAL A 154 -16.42 6.20 10.93
C VAL A 154 -17.92 6.47 11.04
N LEU A 155 -18.76 5.45 10.84
CA LEU A 155 -20.23 5.60 10.92
C LEU A 155 -20.72 5.88 12.34
N THR A 156 -20.15 5.23 13.36
CA THR A 156 -20.63 5.35 14.74
C THR A 156 -20.03 6.53 15.50
N LYS A 157 -18.75 6.81 15.29
CA LYS A 157 -18.03 7.90 16.01
C LYS A 157 -17.95 9.20 15.22
N GLY A 158 -18.36 9.19 13.96
CA GLY A 158 -18.34 10.36 13.07
C GLY A 158 -16.94 10.86 12.73
N SER A 159 -15.91 10.16 13.18
CA SER A 159 -14.53 10.42 12.87
C SER A 159 -13.73 9.12 12.96
N ILE A 160 -12.56 9.12 12.37
CA ILE A 160 -11.60 8.04 12.54
C ILE A 160 -11.12 8.06 13.99
N ALA A 161 -11.45 7.02 14.74
CA ALA A 161 -10.98 6.86 16.11
C ALA A 161 -9.54 6.30 16.18
N ALA A 162 -8.74 6.50 15.14
CA ALA A 162 -7.37 6.05 15.15
C ALA A 162 -6.51 6.95 16.04
N PRO A 163 -5.60 6.42 16.83
CA PRO A 163 -4.66 7.18 17.65
C PRO A 163 -3.52 7.78 16.79
N THR A 164 -3.83 8.21 15.58
CA THR A 164 -2.88 8.77 14.61
C THR A 164 -3.54 9.86 13.78
N ASN A 165 -2.73 10.56 13.00
CA ASN A 165 -3.24 11.48 12.00
C ASN A 165 -4.13 10.73 10.99
N ARG A 166 -5.36 11.24 10.79
CA ARG A 166 -6.37 10.63 9.92
C ARG A 166 -5.95 10.53 8.45
N ILE A 167 -5.04 11.42 7.97
CA ILE A 167 -4.64 11.47 6.57
C ILE A 167 -3.79 10.25 6.19
N PRO A 168 -2.65 9.93 6.84
CA PRO A 168 -1.90 8.72 6.53
C PRO A 168 -2.67 7.44 6.86
N TRP A 169 -3.58 7.48 7.83
CA TRP A 169 -4.46 6.33 8.11
C TRP A 169 -5.40 6.03 6.94
N ALA A 170 -6.10 7.03 6.41
CA ALA A 170 -6.99 6.84 5.27
C ALA A 170 -6.19 6.44 4.01
N ALA A 171 -5.03 7.06 3.78
CA ALA A 171 -4.13 6.68 2.68
C ALA A 171 -3.67 5.21 2.81
N ALA A 172 -3.31 4.74 4.01
CA ALA A 172 -2.95 3.33 4.24
C ALA A 172 -4.15 2.38 4.02
N LEU A 173 -5.35 2.78 4.41
CA LEU A 173 -6.57 2.01 4.18
C LEU A 173 -6.84 1.82 2.68
N THR A 174 -6.51 2.80 1.81
CA THR A 174 -6.64 2.64 0.35
C THR A 174 -5.80 1.49 -0.18
N LEU A 175 -4.57 1.32 0.34
CA LEU A 175 -3.67 0.24 -0.03
C LEU A 175 -4.24 -1.12 0.37
N SER A 176 -4.74 -1.24 1.61
CA SER A 176 -5.40 -2.45 2.13
C SER A 176 -6.63 -2.81 1.31
N THR A 177 -7.44 -1.82 0.93
CA THR A 177 -8.66 -1.95 0.14
C THR A 177 -8.37 -2.52 -1.26
N CYS A 178 -7.38 -1.99 -1.97
CA CYS A 178 -6.96 -2.51 -3.29
C CYS A 178 -6.29 -3.87 -3.19
N THR A 179 -5.54 -4.13 -2.12
CA THR A 179 -4.98 -5.46 -1.84
C THR A 179 -6.10 -6.49 -1.70
N LEU A 180 -7.13 -6.22 -0.88
CA LEU A 180 -8.30 -7.10 -0.72
C LEU A 180 -9.04 -7.35 -2.05
N LEU A 181 -9.28 -6.30 -2.83
CA LEU A 181 -9.95 -6.43 -4.13
C LEU A 181 -9.17 -7.35 -5.07
N THR A 182 -7.84 -7.24 -5.05
CA THR A 182 -6.95 -8.10 -5.83
C THR A 182 -6.97 -9.55 -5.30
N LEU A 183 -6.90 -9.75 -3.98
CA LEU A 183 -6.99 -11.06 -3.35
C LEU A 183 -8.34 -11.75 -3.64
N ALA A 184 -9.44 -11.00 -3.63
CA ALA A 184 -10.76 -11.51 -4.00
C ALA A 184 -10.80 -12.06 -5.44
N ARG A 185 -10.00 -11.47 -6.35
CA ARG A 185 -9.91 -11.95 -7.74
C ARG A 185 -9.11 -13.24 -7.86
N VAL A 186 -8.06 -13.40 -7.07
CA VAL A 186 -7.13 -14.53 -7.20
C VAL A 186 -7.52 -15.73 -6.36
N THR A 187 -8.38 -15.58 -5.33
CA THR A 187 -8.86 -16.72 -4.52
C THR A 187 -9.75 -17.64 -5.31
N MET A 188 -9.64 -18.96 -5.04
CA MET A 188 -10.50 -20.01 -5.61
C MET A 188 -11.79 -20.20 -4.77
N ASP A 189 -11.77 -19.83 -3.48
CA ASP A 189 -12.91 -19.94 -2.60
C ASP A 189 -13.95 -18.84 -2.88
N THR A 190 -15.18 -19.25 -3.17
CA THR A 190 -16.27 -18.35 -3.54
C THR A 190 -16.76 -17.53 -2.35
N HIS A 191 -16.81 -18.11 -1.13
CA HIS A 191 -17.26 -17.40 0.07
C HIS A 191 -16.25 -16.31 0.48
N LEU A 192 -14.96 -16.65 0.51
CA LEU A 192 -13.89 -15.69 0.77
C LEU A 192 -13.86 -14.58 -0.29
N ARG A 193 -14.12 -14.91 -1.56
CA ARG A 193 -14.20 -13.92 -2.64
C ARG A 193 -15.26 -12.85 -2.34
N TYR A 194 -16.48 -13.27 -2.00
CA TYR A 194 -17.55 -12.32 -1.69
C TYR A 194 -17.30 -11.55 -0.41
N LEU A 195 -16.76 -12.21 0.63
CA LEU A 195 -16.38 -11.53 1.87
C LEU A 195 -15.36 -10.43 1.61
N TRP A 196 -14.30 -10.71 0.83
CA TRP A 196 -13.25 -9.73 0.54
C TRP A 196 -13.72 -8.64 -0.41
N LEU A 197 -14.63 -8.92 -1.34
CA LEU A 197 -15.29 -7.91 -2.16
C LEU A 197 -16.12 -6.95 -1.29
N ALA A 198 -16.93 -7.50 -0.39
CA ALA A 198 -17.73 -6.69 0.55
C ALA A 198 -16.83 -5.84 1.47
N ALA A 199 -15.76 -6.41 1.99
CA ALA A 199 -14.79 -5.69 2.82
C ALA A 199 -14.01 -4.62 2.03
N SER A 200 -13.65 -4.89 0.79
CA SER A 200 -13.04 -3.90 -0.09
C SER A 200 -14.00 -2.73 -0.39
N LEU A 201 -15.29 -3.02 -0.57
CA LEU A 201 -16.33 -1.99 -0.68
C LEU A 201 -16.46 -1.20 0.63
N ALA A 202 -16.44 -1.87 1.79
CA ALA A 202 -16.44 -1.20 3.10
C ALA A 202 -15.25 -0.24 3.25
N GLY A 203 -14.04 -0.64 2.81
CA GLY A 203 -12.87 0.24 2.78
C GLY A 203 -13.06 1.47 1.88
N LEU A 204 -13.63 1.30 0.68
CA LEU A 204 -13.98 2.41 -0.21
C LEU A 204 -14.96 3.40 0.44
N LEU A 205 -16.03 2.88 1.06
CA LEU A 205 -17.04 3.70 1.75
C LEU A 205 -16.45 4.41 2.96
N THR A 206 -15.52 3.76 3.68
CA THR A 206 -14.80 4.39 4.79
C THR A 206 -13.97 5.59 4.31
N VAL A 207 -13.24 5.44 3.21
CA VAL A 207 -12.43 6.53 2.64
C VAL A 207 -13.32 7.70 2.24
N LEU A 208 -14.45 7.43 1.60
CA LEU A 208 -15.41 8.48 1.25
C LEU A 208 -15.93 9.22 2.49
N ALA A 209 -16.33 8.45 3.51
CA ALA A 209 -16.90 9.00 4.74
C ALA A 209 -15.86 9.64 5.68
N SER A 210 -14.55 9.41 5.45
CA SER A 210 -13.47 9.94 6.30
C SER A 210 -13.12 11.40 6.06
N ASP A 211 -13.64 12.02 4.99
CA ASP A 211 -13.32 13.38 4.59
C ASP A 211 -11.81 13.65 4.39
N VAL A 212 -11.05 12.62 3.97
CA VAL A 212 -9.60 12.72 3.72
C VAL A 212 -9.34 12.80 2.22
N ARG A 213 -9.19 14.01 1.69
CA ARG A 213 -8.99 14.29 0.25
C ARG A 213 -7.80 13.54 -0.36
N GLY A 214 -6.70 13.42 0.38
CA GLY A 214 -5.51 12.70 -0.06
C GLY A 214 -5.73 11.20 -0.34
N ALA A 215 -6.83 10.62 0.16
CA ALA A 215 -7.22 9.24 -0.09
C ALA A 215 -8.25 9.08 -1.24
N TYR A 216 -8.77 10.18 -1.80
CA TYR A 216 -9.82 10.13 -2.85
C TYR A 216 -9.36 9.54 -4.18
N GLY A 217 -8.07 9.37 -4.40
CA GLY A 217 -7.55 8.57 -5.51
C GLY A 217 -8.18 7.17 -5.58
N LEU A 218 -8.61 6.61 -4.43
CA LEU A 218 -9.30 5.33 -4.37
C LEU A 218 -10.65 5.34 -5.10
N LEU A 219 -11.36 6.46 -5.12
CA LEU A 219 -12.66 6.60 -5.81
C LEU A 219 -12.55 6.38 -7.32
N ILE A 220 -11.38 6.63 -7.88
CA ILE A 220 -11.07 6.37 -9.30
C ILE A 220 -10.47 4.97 -9.46
N VAL A 221 -9.49 4.63 -8.63
CA VAL A 221 -8.73 3.37 -8.76
C VAL A 221 -9.59 2.15 -8.49
N TRP A 222 -10.45 2.19 -7.47
CA TRP A 222 -11.25 1.03 -7.08
C TRP A 222 -12.20 0.55 -8.19
N PRO A 223 -13.05 1.40 -8.80
CA PRO A 223 -13.93 0.95 -9.89
C PRO A 223 -13.16 0.51 -11.13
N VAL A 224 -12.08 1.21 -11.50
CA VAL A 224 -11.22 0.83 -12.63
C VAL A 224 -10.60 -0.55 -12.38
N LEU A 225 -10.04 -0.78 -11.19
CA LEU A 225 -9.46 -2.07 -10.80
C LEU A 225 -10.53 -3.17 -10.76
N ALA A 226 -11.70 -2.89 -10.18
CA ALA A 226 -12.81 -3.85 -10.12
C ALA A 226 -13.28 -4.27 -11.53
N ILE A 227 -13.49 -3.31 -12.42
CA ILE A 227 -13.86 -3.58 -13.82
C ILE A 227 -12.77 -4.41 -14.51
N TYR A 228 -11.50 -4.05 -14.36
CA TYR A 228 -10.39 -4.77 -14.97
C TYR A 228 -10.29 -6.22 -14.46
N LEU A 229 -10.39 -6.43 -13.14
CA LEU A 229 -10.23 -7.74 -12.50
C LEU A 229 -11.40 -8.69 -12.78
N PHE A 230 -12.63 -8.17 -12.87
CA PHE A 230 -13.85 -8.97 -12.99
C PHE A 230 -14.50 -8.92 -14.38
N LYS A 231 -13.79 -8.37 -15.37
CA LYS A 231 -14.25 -8.39 -16.78
C LYS A 231 -14.51 -9.84 -17.22
N PRO A 232 -15.70 -10.13 -17.78
CA PRO A 232 -16.02 -11.46 -18.29
C PRO A 232 -15.08 -11.89 -19.44
N LYS A 233 -14.60 -13.12 -19.39
CA LYS A 233 -13.68 -13.67 -20.40
C LYS A 233 -14.41 -14.21 -21.65
N SER A 234 -15.68 -14.57 -21.53
CA SER A 234 -16.46 -15.24 -22.58
C SER A 234 -17.76 -14.51 -22.83
N THR A 235 -18.15 -14.42 -24.10
CA THR A 235 -19.42 -13.84 -24.52
C THR A 235 -20.63 -14.63 -24.01
N ALA A 236 -20.53 -15.94 -23.84
CA ALA A 236 -21.63 -16.81 -23.40
C ALA A 236 -22.16 -16.51 -21.99
N ASN A 237 -21.32 -16.01 -21.06
CA ASN A 237 -21.72 -15.71 -19.68
C ASN A 237 -21.73 -14.21 -19.35
N VAL A 238 -21.61 -13.36 -20.38
CA VAL A 238 -21.56 -11.89 -20.25
C VAL A 238 -22.78 -11.30 -19.51
N PRO A 239 -24.03 -11.74 -19.78
CA PRO A 239 -25.19 -11.15 -19.10
C PRO A 239 -25.14 -11.32 -17.58
N ARG A 240 -24.82 -12.55 -17.09
CA ARG A 240 -24.79 -12.82 -15.65
C ARG A 240 -23.63 -12.13 -14.91
N ALA A 241 -22.45 -12.04 -15.55
CA ALA A 241 -21.31 -11.36 -14.94
C ALA A 241 -21.50 -9.85 -14.94
N ARG A 242 -22.03 -9.27 -16.01
CA ARG A 242 -22.41 -7.83 -16.09
C ARG A 242 -23.49 -7.52 -15.06
N LEU A 243 -24.50 -8.37 -14.92
CA LEU A 243 -25.54 -8.20 -13.92
C LEU A 243 -24.99 -8.20 -12.50
N LYS A 244 -24.07 -9.10 -12.15
CA LYS A 244 -23.43 -9.14 -10.84
C LYS A 244 -22.60 -7.88 -10.54
N ILE A 245 -21.83 -7.40 -11.52
CA ILE A 245 -21.07 -6.15 -11.41
C ILE A 245 -22.05 -4.97 -11.30
N ALA A 246 -23.08 -4.93 -12.14
CA ALA A 246 -24.09 -3.89 -12.09
C ALA A 246 -24.86 -3.89 -10.76
N LEU A 247 -25.18 -5.06 -10.18
CA LEU A 247 -25.81 -5.17 -8.88
C LEU A 247 -24.90 -4.71 -7.75
N LEU A 248 -23.60 -5.05 -7.79
CA LEU A 248 -22.61 -4.57 -6.82
C LEU A 248 -22.43 -3.04 -6.93
N MET A 249 -22.32 -2.52 -8.15
CA MET A 249 -22.25 -1.08 -8.38
C MET A 249 -23.56 -0.38 -8.00
N GLY A 250 -24.71 -0.96 -8.32
CA GLY A 250 -26.02 -0.45 -7.94
C GLY A 250 -26.23 -0.45 -6.42
N ALA A 251 -25.80 -1.52 -5.73
CA ALA A 251 -25.83 -1.57 -4.27
C ALA A 251 -24.89 -0.51 -3.65
N ALA A 252 -23.70 -0.32 -4.22
CA ALA A 252 -22.79 0.73 -3.78
C ALA A 252 -23.38 2.12 -4.01
N LEU A 253 -23.96 2.37 -5.19
CA LEU A 253 -24.64 3.64 -5.51
C LEU A 253 -25.88 3.86 -4.63
N MET A 254 -26.68 2.84 -4.38
CA MET A 254 -27.83 2.93 -3.50
C MET A 254 -27.43 3.20 -2.05
N PHE A 255 -26.39 2.54 -1.57
CA PHE A 255 -25.80 2.83 -0.26
C PHE A 255 -25.24 4.26 -0.19
N MET A 256 -24.57 4.71 -1.25
CA MET A 256 -24.14 6.09 -1.40
C MET A 256 -25.33 7.07 -1.37
N ALA A 257 -26.40 6.78 -2.09
CA ALA A 257 -27.61 7.61 -2.10
C ALA A 257 -28.26 7.71 -0.71
N VAL A 258 -28.24 6.64 0.07
CA VAL A 258 -28.71 6.64 1.47
C VAL A 258 -27.78 7.49 2.35
N LEU A 259 -26.49 7.52 2.07
CA LEU A 259 -25.52 8.34 2.81
C LEU A 259 -25.50 9.82 2.35
N ILE A 260 -25.97 10.14 1.14
CA ILE A 260 -26.01 11.52 0.58
C ILE A 260 -26.65 12.54 1.54
N PRO A 261 -27.77 12.26 2.21
CA PRO A 261 -28.36 13.19 3.16
C PRO A 261 -27.57 13.34 4.46
N THR A 262 -26.54 12.50 4.66
CA THR A 262 -25.77 12.47 5.90
C THR A 262 -24.63 13.50 5.86
N ARG A 263 -24.22 13.94 7.06
CA ARG A 263 -23.04 14.81 7.25
C ARG A 263 -21.78 14.28 6.54
N PHE A 264 -21.68 12.97 6.30
CA PHE A 264 -20.53 12.34 5.65
C PHE A 264 -20.38 12.66 4.16
N VAL A 265 -21.46 13.09 3.49
CA VAL A 265 -21.42 13.53 2.10
C VAL A 265 -21.54 15.05 1.99
N GLN A 266 -22.35 15.67 2.85
CA GLN A 266 -22.52 17.13 2.85
C GLN A 266 -21.23 17.87 3.20
N GLN A 267 -20.47 17.41 4.22
CA GLN A 267 -19.21 18.03 4.60
C GLN A 267 -18.14 18.01 3.48
N PRO A 268 -17.86 16.86 2.80
CA PRO A 268 -16.95 16.85 1.66
C PRO A 268 -17.40 17.77 0.52
N LEU A 269 -18.70 17.81 0.20
CA LEU A 269 -19.24 18.69 -0.85
C LEU A 269 -19.08 20.17 -0.49
N GLN A 270 -19.42 20.57 0.73
CA GLN A 270 -19.22 21.93 1.22
C GLN A 270 -17.74 22.34 1.18
N ARG A 271 -16.84 21.43 1.54
CA ARG A 271 -15.38 21.71 1.48
C ARG A 271 -14.89 21.88 0.06
N ILE A 272 -15.41 21.13 -0.92
CA ILE A 272 -15.06 21.33 -2.34
C ILE A 272 -15.49 22.73 -2.79
N GLN A 273 -16.65 23.21 -2.36
CA GLN A 273 -17.15 24.54 -2.67
C GLN A 273 -16.28 25.67 -2.07
N ILE A 274 -15.72 25.44 -0.87
CA ILE A 274 -14.84 26.40 -0.18
C ILE A 274 -13.43 26.42 -0.81
N VAL A 275 -12.96 25.28 -1.34
CA VAL A 275 -11.59 25.17 -1.87
C VAL A 275 -11.34 26.08 -3.06
N TRP A 276 -12.34 26.26 -3.93
CA TRP A 276 -12.16 27.09 -5.13
C TRP A 276 -11.91 28.56 -4.80
N PRO A 277 -12.74 29.23 -3.99
CA PRO A 277 -12.46 30.60 -3.55
C PRO A 277 -11.13 30.75 -2.78
N GLU A 278 -10.78 29.78 -1.90
CA GLU A 278 -9.47 29.79 -1.22
C GLU A 278 -8.31 29.68 -2.21
N PHE A 279 -8.44 28.85 -3.24
CA PHE A 279 -7.43 28.71 -4.28
C PHE A 279 -7.28 29.98 -5.11
N GLU A 280 -8.38 30.58 -5.55
CA GLU A 280 -8.39 31.81 -6.33
C GLU A 280 -7.77 32.99 -5.55
N SER A 281 -8.18 33.19 -4.30
CA SER A 281 -7.60 34.20 -3.43
C SER A 281 -6.10 34.00 -3.18
N SER A 282 -5.65 32.75 -3.09
CA SER A 282 -4.24 32.41 -2.88
C SER A 282 -3.37 32.62 -4.10
N ILE A 283 -3.94 32.59 -5.31
CA ILE A 283 -3.24 32.94 -6.56
C ILE A 283 -3.08 34.44 -6.69
N VAL A 284 -4.15 35.18 -6.40
CA VAL A 284 -4.17 36.66 -6.55
C VAL A 284 -3.29 37.34 -5.47
N SER A 285 -3.36 36.86 -4.24
CA SER A 285 -2.63 37.43 -3.10
C SER A 285 -2.06 36.33 -2.20
N PRO A 286 -0.94 35.69 -2.58
CA PRO A 286 -0.42 34.51 -1.89
C PRO A 286 -0.17 34.69 -0.39
N ALA A 287 0.36 35.84 0.03
CA ALA A 287 0.62 36.12 1.44
C ALA A 287 -0.67 36.32 2.26
N GLN A 288 -1.67 36.99 1.69
CA GLN A 288 -2.96 37.20 2.36
C GLN A 288 -3.79 35.91 2.47
N GLY A 289 -3.69 35.07 1.46
CA GLY A 289 -4.33 33.75 1.46
C GLY A 289 -3.67 32.73 2.40
N ALA A 290 -2.48 33.00 2.90
CA ALA A 290 -1.64 32.03 3.63
C ALA A 290 -2.22 31.57 4.99
N ASP A 291 -3.25 32.21 5.52
CA ASP A 291 -3.92 31.77 6.76
C ASP A 291 -5.04 30.74 6.52
N THR A 292 -5.41 30.47 5.27
CA THR A 292 -6.34 29.38 4.95
C THR A 292 -5.61 28.03 4.82
N SER A 293 -6.35 26.93 4.95
CA SER A 293 -5.76 25.58 4.83
C SER A 293 -5.16 25.29 3.46
N VAL A 294 -5.74 25.81 2.39
CA VAL A 294 -5.25 25.64 1.01
C VAL A 294 -4.16 26.66 0.73
N GLY A 295 -4.38 27.91 1.12
CA GLY A 295 -3.45 28.98 0.85
C GLY A 295 -2.11 28.81 1.55
N ALA A 296 -2.08 28.36 2.81
CA ALA A 296 -0.84 28.03 3.51
C ALA A 296 0.02 27.01 2.74
N ARG A 297 -0.62 25.98 2.16
CA ARG A 297 0.10 24.95 1.37
C ARG A 297 0.62 25.54 0.06
N LEU A 298 -0.22 26.29 -0.68
CA LEU A 298 0.19 26.91 -1.94
C LEU A 298 1.33 27.90 -1.74
N TYR A 299 1.24 28.72 -0.70
CA TYR A 299 2.29 29.65 -0.32
C TYR A 299 3.60 28.90 0.00
N MET A 300 3.56 27.87 0.85
CA MET A 300 4.73 27.07 1.16
C MET A 300 5.28 26.35 -0.08
N TRP A 301 4.44 25.84 -1.00
CA TRP A 301 4.91 25.22 -2.22
C TRP A 301 5.64 26.21 -3.12
N GLN A 302 5.10 27.41 -3.29
CA GLN A 302 5.75 28.47 -4.07
C GLN A 302 7.11 28.85 -3.47
N ARG A 303 7.16 29.05 -2.16
CA ARG A 303 8.42 29.35 -1.43
C ARG A 303 9.39 28.17 -1.48
N GLY A 304 8.88 26.96 -1.29
CA GLY A 304 9.66 25.73 -1.34
C GLY A 304 10.30 25.49 -2.72
N LEU A 305 9.57 25.71 -3.81
CA LEU A 305 10.13 25.62 -5.17
C LEU A 305 11.27 26.60 -5.39
N LYS A 306 11.17 27.85 -4.86
CA LYS A 306 12.25 28.82 -4.93
C LYS A 306 13.49 28.31 -4.19
N SER A 307 13.32 27.86 -2.94
CA SER A 307 14.44 27.34 -2.15
C SER A 307 15.04 26.05 -2.75
N ILE A 308 14.24 25.15 -3.33
CA ILE A 308 14.73 23.96 -4.03
C ILE A 308 15.66 24.38 -5.18
N ASN A 309 15.33 25.42 -5.94
CA ASN A 309 16.20 25.92 -7.03
C ASN A 309 17.53 26.51 -6.51
N GLU A 310 17.55 27.03 -5.28
CA GLU A 310 18.77 27.55 -4.64
C GLU A 310 19.70 26.41 -4.15
N SER A 311 19.14 25.26 -3.74
CA SER A 311 19.92 24.10 -3.26
C SER A 311 19.38 22.77 -3.82
N PRO A 312 19.48 22.52 -5.15
CA PRO A 312 18.87 21.36 -5.78
C PRO A 312 19.55 20.03 -5.43
N GLY A 313 20.85 20.05 -5.12
CA GLY A 313 21.64 18.83 -4.89
C GLY A 313 21.31 18.15 -3.57
N MET A 314 21.59 18.81 -2.46
CA MET A 314 21.50 18.28 -1.09
C MET A 314 20.28 18.77 -0.30
N GLY A 315 19.55 19.78 -0.81
CA GLY A 315 18.48 20.43 -0.06
C GLY A 315 18.97 21.17 1.17
N TYR A 316 18.15 21.22 2.22
CA TYR A 316 18.40 21.97 3.46
C TYR A 316 18.42 21.14 4.74
N GLY A 317 18.15 19.84 4.65
CA GLY A 317 17.93 18.99 5.80
C GLY A 317 16.66 19.34 6.58
N ARG A 318 16.34 18.55 7.60
CA ARG A 318 15.16 18.77 8.46
C ARG A 318 15.23 20.11 9.20
N ALA A 319 16.39 20.42 9.77
CA ALA A 319 16.57 21.66 10.54
C ALA A 319 16.41 22.90 9.66
N GLY A 320 17.01 22.89 8.45
CA GLY A 320 16.91 23.98 7.47
C GLY A 320 15.46 24.16 6.99
N ARG A 321 14.73 23.08 6.68
CA ARG A 321 13.29 23.16 6.37
C ARG A 321 12.50 23.85 7.47
N MET A 322 12.69 23.45 8.74
CA MET A 322 11.95 24.02 9.85
C MET A 322 12.26 25.53 10.02
N SER A 323 13.50 25.94 9.78
CA SER A 323 13.89 27.37 9.76
C SER A 323 13.19 28.12 8.63
N LEU A 324 13.22 27.56 7.40
CA LEU A 324 12.57 28.16 6.24
C LEU A 324 11.05 28.32 6.44
N ILE A 325 10.35 27.30 6.94
CA ILE A 325 8.90 27.38 7.21
C ILE A 325 8.58 28.50 8.21
N ARG A 326 9.37 28.66 9.28
CA ARG A 326 9.20 29.74 10.24
C ARG A 326 9.42 31.11 9.58
N GLN A 327 10.51 31.26 8.83
CA GLN A 327 10.81 32.50 8.08
C GLN A 327 9.66 32.83 7.12
N TRP A 328 9.16 31.89 6.34
CA TRP A 328 8.03 32.12 5.43
C TRP A 328 6.76 32.51 6.17
N GLY A 329 6.52 31.94 7.34
CA GLY A 329 5.40 32.31 8.20
C GLY A 329 5.54 33.74 8.75
N ASP A 330 6.77 34.18 9.09
CA ASP A 330 7.03 35.58 9.49
C ASP A 330 6.81 36.51 8.32
N GLU A 331 7.35 36.23 7.14
CA GLU A 331 7.19 37.04 5.92
C GLU A 331 5.71 37.21 5.50
N ALA A 332 4.91 36.15 5.63
CA ALA A 332 3.47 36.19 5.34
C ALA A 332 2.61 36.69 6.50
N SER A 333 3.20 36.96 7.67
CA SER A 333 2.48 37.20 8.93
C SER A 333 1.42 36.11 9.22
N SER A 334 1.67 34.86 8.79
CA SER A 334 0.71 33.74 8.87
C SER A 334 1.04 32.80 10.01
N GLN A 335 0.13 32.71 10.99
CA GLN A 335 0.20 31.73 12.06
C GLN A 335 -0.06 30.31 11.56
N SER A 336 -0.87 30.15 10.51
CA SER A 336 -1.14 28.87 9.88
C SER A 336 0.13 28.26 9.30
N VAL A 337 0.94 29.03 8.56
CA VAL A 337 2.23 28.57 8.02
C VAL A 337 3.20 28.22 9.14
N LYS A 338 3.34 29.08 10.17
CA LYS A 338 4.25 28.86 11.32
C LYS A 338 3.95 27.58 12.08
N SER A 339 2.69 27.19 12.17
CA SER A 339 2.24 25.98 12.88
C SER A 339 2.53 24.68 12.12
N LEU A 340 2.84 24.76 10.82
CA LEU A 340 3.10 23.57 10.00
C LEU A 340 4.57 23.12 10.12
N GLY A 341 4.76 21.81 10.22
CA GLY A 341 6.09 21.20 10.29
C GLY A 341 6.55 20.60 8.95
N HIS A 342 5.69 20.64 7.92
CA HIS A 342 5.93 20.01 6.63
C HIS A 342 5.10 20.65 5.51
N LEU A 343 5.54 20.44 4.24
CA LEU A 343 4.92 21.07 3.07
C LEU A 343 3.60 20.43 2.64
N HIS A 344 3.13 19.35 3.26
CA HIS A 344 1.98 18.56 2.82
C HIS A 344 2.06 18.11 1.35
N ASN A 345 3.26 17.89 0.85
CA ASN A 345 3.56 17.33 -0.45
C ASN A 345 4.91 16.61 -0.34
N GLU A 346 4.90 15.28 -0.47
CA GLU A 346 6.07 14.44 -0.22
C GLU A 346 7.19 14.68 -1.23
N TYR A 347 6.84 15.00 -2.48
CA TYR A 347 7.82 15.31 -3.53
C TYR A 347 8.57 16.61 -3.24
N LEU A 348 7.81 17.68 -2.97
CA LEU A 348 8.41 18.99 -2.68
C LEU A 348 9.19 18.95 -1.38
N GLN A 349 8.68 18.28 -0.35
CA GLN A 349 9.40 18.17 0.90
C GLN A 349 10.68 17.35 0.74
N THR A 350 10.63 16.24 0.05
CA THR A 350 11.81 15.40 -0.19
C THR A 350 12.89 16.16 -0.98
N LEU A 351 12.47 16.96 -1.96
CA LEU A 351 13.39 17.86 -2.68
C LEU A 351 13.93 18.97 -1.78
N LEU A 352 13.10 19.59 -0.94
CA LEU A 352 13.53 20.64 -0.03
C LEU A 352 14.51 20.12 1.03
N ASP A 353 14.22 18.94 1.61
CA ASP A 353 15.05 18.36 2.67
C ASP A 353 16.36 17.78 2.13
N HIS A 354 16.29 17.00 1.05
CA HIS A 354 17.37 16.13 0.61
C HIS A 354 17.72 16.27 -0.88
N GLY A 355 17.18 17.29 -1.55
CA GLY A 355 17.47 17.59 -2.95
C GLY A 355 17.19 16.41 -3.90
N LEU A 356 17.97 16.33 -4.96
CA LEU A 356 17.85 15.27 -5.96
C LEU A 356 18.11 13.86 -5.40
N TRP A 357 18.92 13.72 -4.34
CA TRP A 357 19.14 12.44 -3.66
C TRP A 357 17.86 11.91 -3.02
N GLY A 358 17.13 12.78 -2.34
CA GLY A 358 15.83 12.41 -1.76
C GLY A 358 14.81 12.01 -2.83
N LEU A 359 14.71 12.78 -3.93
CA LEU A 359 13.83 12.45 -5.04
C LEU A 359 14.24 11.11 -5.69
N ALA A 360 15.54 10.88 -5.91
CA ALA A 360 16.04 9.62 -6.43
C ALA A 360 15.71 8.43 -5.51
N SER A 361 15.74 8.62 -4.18
CA SER A 361 15.29 7.63 -3.21
C SER A 361 13.81 7.27 -3.43
N LEU A 362 12.93 8.25 -3.52
CA LEU A 362 11.50 8.06 -3.77
C LEU A 362 11.23 7.36 -5.11
N LEU A 363 11.93 7.78 -6.16
CA LEU A 363 11.80 7.19 -7.49
C LEU A 363 12.35 5.76 -7.55
N SER A 364 13.35 5.40 -6.74
CA SER A 364 13.98 4.10 -6.76
C SER A 364 13.03 2.96 -6.39
N TYR A 365 12.35 3.03 -5.25
CA TYR A 365 11.38 2.00 -4.88
C TYR A 365 10.11 2.03 -5.75
N SER A 366 9.72 3.21 -6.24
CA SER A 366 8.63 3.34 -7.22
C SER A 366 8.96 2.63 -8.53
N LEU A 367 10.20 2.79 -9.02
CA LEU A 367 10.71 2.04 -10.16
C LEU A 367 10.66 0.53 -9.90
N GLY A 368 11.01 0.09 -8.68
CA GLY A 368 10.88 -1.30 -8.27
C GLY A 368 9.46 -1.85 -8.50
N LEU A 369 8.44 -1.11 -8.07
CA LEU A 369 7.03 -1.47 -8.30
C LEU A 369 6.68 -1.53 -9.79
N VAL A 370 7.13 -0.56 -10.59
CA VAL A 370 6.94 -0.56 -12.06
C VAL A 370 7.58 -1.79 -12.70
N LEU A 371 8.82 -2.12 -12.34
CA LEU A 371 9.52 -3.29 -12.87
C LEU A 371 8.83 -4.60 -12.50
N MET A 372 8.32 -4.72 -11.27
CA MET A 372 7.54 -5.89 -10.83
C MET A 372 6.22 -6.02 -11.61
N VAL A 373 5.50 -4.91 -11.82
CA VAL A 373 4.28 -4.87 -12.63
C VAL A 373 4.56 -5.34 -14.06
N ARG A 374 5.61 -4.81 -14.69
CA ARG A 374 6.01 -5.20 -16.06
C ARG A 374 6.34 -6.69 -16.13
N LYS A 375 7.09 -7.20 -15.16
CA LYS A 375 7.49 -8.60 -15.12
C LYS A 375 6.29 -9.55 -14.94
N LEU A 376 5.37 -9.24 -14.04
CA LEU A 376 4.14 -10.03 -13.85
C LEU A 376 3.26 -10.00 -15.11
N ARG A 377 3.13 -8.86 -15.78
CA ARG A 377 2.35 -8.77 -17.03
C ARG A 377 2.95 -9.59 -18.16
N ALA A 378 4.29 -9.64 -18.24
CA ALA A 378 5.01 -10.37 -19.28
C ALA A 378 4.82 -11.91 -19.21
N THR A 379 4.43 -12.47 -18.06
CA THR A 379 4.16 -13.92 -17.92
C THR A 379 2.94 -14.39 -18.70
N GLY A 380 2.08 -13.49 -19.16
CA GLY A 380 0.83 -13.82 -19.86
C GLY A 380 -0.28 -14.40 -18.98
N ASP A 381 0.04 -14.95 -17.80
CA ASP A 381 -0.93 -15.55 -16.88
C ASP A 381 -1.92 -14.52 -16.32
N ILE A 382 -3.18 -14.92 -16.24
CA ILE A 382 -4.28 -14.02 -15.83
C ILE A 382 -4.20 -13.60 -14.36
N HIS A 383 -3.67 -14.49 -13.48
CA HIS A 383 -3.53 -14.16 -12.06
C HIS A 383 -2.34 -13.22 -11.85
N ASN A 384 -1.24 -13.46 -12.56
CA ASN A 384 -0.11 -12.55 -12.56
C ASN A 384 -0.51 -11.17 -13.12
N LYS A 385 -1.39 -11.12 -14.13
CA LYS A 385 -1.99 -9.86 -14.60
C LYS A 385 -2.86 -9.20 -13.54
N ALA A 386 -3.62 -9.96 -12.75
CA ALA A 386 -4.41 -9.43 -11.65
C ALA A 386 -3.51 -8.88 -10.53
N LEU A 387 -2.45 -9.60 -10.15
CA LEU A 387 -1.46 -9.12 -9.17
C LEU A 387 -0.72 -7.88 -9.66
N ALA A 388 -0.37 -7.84 -10.94
CA ALA A 388 0.23 -6.66 -11.57
C ALA A 388 -0.70 -5.44 -11.47
N ALA A 389 -2.01 -5.62 -11.71
CA ALA A 389 -2.99 -4.55 -11.55
C ALA A 389 -3.10 -4.09 -10.08
N GLY A 390 -3.08 -5.02 -9.13
CA GLY A 390 -3.04 -4.71 -7.70
C GLY A 390 -1.82 -3.88 -7.31
N LEU A 391 -0.61 -4.30 -7.73
CA LEU A 391 0.63 -3.55 -7.47
C LEU A 391 0.63 -2.18 -8.16
N ALA A 392 0.11 -2.07 -9.39
CA ALA A 392 -0.03 -0.80 -10.09
C ALA A 392 -0.99 0.14 -9.34
N SER A 393 -2.08 -0.39 -8.79
CA SER A 393 -3.03 0.37 -7.97
C SER A 393 -2.39 0.86 -6.67
N VAL A 394 -1.61 0.01 -6.00
CA VAL A 394 -0.84 0.38 -4.80
C VAL A 394 0.14 1.51 -5.11
N LEU A 395 0.89 1.41 -6.21
CA LEU A 395 1.80 2.46 -6.65
C LEU A 395 1.06 3.76 -6.93
N PHE A 396 -0.01 3.72 -7.74
CA PHE A 396 -0.77 4.92 -8.09
C PHE A 396 -1.36 5.60 -6.85
N LEU A 397 -1.94 4.84 -5.93
CA LEU A 397 -2.52 5.37 -4.68
C LEU A 397 -1.45 5.98 -3.78
N HIS A 398 -0.28 5.36 -3.68
CA HIS A 398 0.85 5.94 -2.96
C HIS A 398 1.29 7.27 -3.59
N MET A 399 1.52 7.28 -4.91
CA MET A 399 1.96 8.48 -5.64
C MET A 399 0.93 9.62 -5.56
N SER A 400 -0.37 9.31 -5.67
CA SER A 400 -1.43 10.32 -5.56
C SER A 400 -1.58 10.87 -4.15
N ALA A 401 -1.48 10.02 -3.13
CA ALA A 401 -1.52 10.46 -1.74
C ALA A 401 -0.31 11.33 -1.36
N ALA A 402 0.86 11.05 -1.93
CA ALA A 402 2.09 11.81 -1.74
C ALA A 402 2.01 13.28 -2.26
N LEU A 403 1.12 13.55 -3.24
CA LEU A 403 0.87 14.92 -3.73
C LEU A 403 0.22 15.83 -2.68
N THR A 404 -0.49 15.27 -1.72
CA THR A 404 -1.33 16.04 -0.79
C THR A 404 -0.94 15.90 0.67
N ASN A 405 0.04 15.05 0.96
CA ASN A 405 0.50 14.82 2.33
C ASN A 405 1.93 14.24 2.35
N MET A 406 2.57 14.34 3.52
CA MET A 406 3.83 13.67 3.85
C MET A 406 3.51 12.35 4.56
N ASN A 407 3.21 11.29 3.79
CA ASN A 407 2.77 10.02 4.36
C ASN A 407 3.92 9.28 5.06
N PHE A 408 5.14 9.42 4.56
CA PHE A 408 6.33 8.80 5.12
C PHE A 408 6.81 9.44 6.43
N ALA A 409 6.27 10.59 6.83
CA ALA A 409 6.49 11.13 8.17
C ALA A 409 5.85 10.26 9.29
N HIS A 410 5.02 9.30 8.93
CA HIS A 410 4.30 8.44 9.88
C HIS A 410 4.70 6.97 9.72
N ASN A 411 5.25 6.36 10.77
CA ASN A 411 5.68 4.95 10.80
C ASN A 411 4.64 3.94 10.31
N TYR A 412 3.38 4.24 10.51
CA TYR A 412 2.25 3.41 10.14
C TYR A 412 2.15 3.20 8.62
N TYR A 413 2.25 4.29 7.83
CA TYR A 413 2.00 4.24 6.39
C TYR A 413 3.01 3.38 5.61
N PRO A 414 4.35 3.59 5.73
CA PRO A 414 5.32 2.78 5.01
C PRO A 414 5.28 1.30 5.41
N THR A 415 4.84 1.01 6.65
CA THR A 415 4.61 -0.36 7.11
C THR A 415 3.49 -1.04 6.33
N ILE A 416 2.34 -0.35 6.16
CA ILE A 416 1.21 -0.89 5.38
C ILE A 416 1.57 -0.99 3.90
N LEU A 417 2.31 -0.03 3.34
CA LEU A 417 2.82 -0.12 1.96
C LEU A 417 3.70 -1.36 1.76
N SER A 418 4.65 -1.59 2.67
CA SER A 418 5.51 -2.78 2.65
C SER A 418 4.70 -4.08 2.77
N LEU A 419 3.71 -4.13 3.67
CA LEU A 419 2.81 -5.28 3.82
C LEU A 419 1.96 -5.51 2.57
N ALA A 420 1.37 -4.49 1.98
CA ALA A 420 0.55 -4.62 0.77
C ALA A 420 1.35 -5.24 -0.39
N VAL A 421 2.57 -4.75 -0.63
CA VAL A 421 3.46 -5.31 -1.66
C VAL A 421 3.82 -6.77 -1.34
N THR A 422 4.21 -7.04 -0.09
CA THR A 422 4.57 -8.41 0.36
C THR A 422 3.41 -9.37 0.18
N LEU A 423 2.19 -9.00 0.60
CA LEU A 423 1.00 -9.83 0.52
C LEU A 423 0.62 -10.16 -0.93
N LEU A 424 0.69 -9.17 -1.83
CA LEU A 424 0.40 -9.39 -3.25
C LEU A 424 1.39 -10.36 -3.91
N ILE A 425 2.69 -10.24 -3.60
CA ILE A 425 3.71 -11.15 -4.12
C ILE A 425 3.54 -12.56 -3.54
N CYS A 426 3.31 -12.68 -2.22
CA CYS A 426 3.06 -13.94 -1.55
C CYS A 426 1.81 -14.64 -2.06
N ALA A 427 0.73 -13.88 -2.35
CA ALA A 427 -0.48 -14.42 -2.96
C ALA A 427 -0.20 -15.11 -4.29
N GLY A 428 0.62 -14.47 -5.12
CA GLY A 428 1.03 -15.06 -6.39
C GLY A 428 1.81 -16.36 -6.23
N ALA A 429 2.77 -16.40 -5.32
CA ALA A 429 3.56 -17.60 -5.04
C ALA A 429 2.70 -18.78 -4.54
N GLY A 430 1.68 -18.50 -3.70
CA GLY A 430 0.79 -19.52 -3.13
C GLY A 430 -0.15 -20.17 -4.16
N LEU A 431 -0.62 -19.41 -5.14
CA LEU A 431 -1.72 -19.81 -6.03
C LEU A 431 -1.29 -20.50 -7.33
N SER A 432 -0.03 -20.39 -7.75
CA SER A 432 0.42 -20.86 -9.06
C SER A 432 0.34 -22.39 -9.27
N ARG A 433 0.30 -23.20 -8.20
CA ARG A 433 0.26 -24.67 -8.28
C ARG A 433 -1.13 -25.31 -8.16
N GLN A 434 -2.07 -24.71 -7.46
CA GLN A 434 -3.41 -25.32 -7.36
C GLN A 434 -4.02 -25.60 -8.73
N ARG A 435 -3.55 -24.91 -9.77
CA ARG A 435 -3.95 -25.11 -11.16
C ARG A 435 -3.19 -26.19 -11.88
N SER A 436 -1.87 -26.29 -11.73
CA SER A 436 -1.11 -27.38 -12.34
C SER A 436 -1.68 -28.73 -11.91
N GLN A 437 -2.13 -28.86 -10.65
CA GLN A 437 -2.77 -30.06 -10.14
C GLN A 437 -4.23 -30.21 -10.61
N ALA A 438 -4.98 -29.15 -10.82
CA ALA A 438 -6.33 -29.22 -11.38
C ALA A 438 -6.29 -29.58 -12.87
N ASP A 439 -5.35 -28.97 -13.61
CA ASP A 439 -5.18 -29.27 -15.05
C ASP A 439 -4.66 -30.71 -15.28
N THR A 440 -3.75 -31.20 -14.44
CA THR A 440 -3.31 -32.62 -14.50
C THR A 440 -4.44 -33.60 -14.15
N ARG A 441 -5.29 -33.32 -13.18
CA ARG A 441 -6.44 -34.17 -12.85
C ARG A 441 -7.51 -34.20 -13.96
N THR A 442 -7.67 -33.11 -14.70
CA THR A 442 -8.60 -33.06 -15.86
C THR A 442 -8.03 -33.76 -17.10
N VAL A 443 -6.71 -33.86 -17.23
CA VAL A 443 -6.05 -34.55 -18.35
C VAL A 443 -5.98 -36.08 -18.12
N PHE A 444 -5.78 -36.50 -16.86
CA PHE A 444 -5.69 -37.95 -16.50
C PHE A 444 -6.99 -38.55 -15.97
N GLY A 445 -8.06 -37.78 -15.87
CA GLY A 445 -9.38 -38.24 -15.44
C GLY A 445 -10.43 -38.36 -16.56
N ARG A 446 -9.95 -38.47 -17.82
CA ARG A 446 -10.74 -38.81 -18.99
C ARG A 446 -10.36 -40.19 -19.47
#